data_62fbc396976408ac637cb3f4e9d12c55
#
_entry.id   62fbc396976408ac637cb3f4e9d12c55
#
_cell.length_a   1.000
_cell.length_b   1.000
_cell.length_c   1.000
_cell.angle_alpha   90.00
_cell.angle_beta   90.00
_cell.angle_gamma   90.00
#
_symmetry.space_group_name_H-M   'P 1'
#
loop_
_entity.id
_entity.type
_entity.pdbx_description
1 polymer ?
#
loop_
_entity_poly.entity_id
_entity_poly.type
_entity_poly.pdbx_seq_one_letter_code
_entity_poly.pdbx_strand_id
1 'polypeptide(L)'
;MYYGGYYGMYWDPTYILVLIGMVICLLASARVKSTYAKFNRVRSHSGITAAEAAEKILHGAGIYDVEIRHISGDLTDNYDPSNRVLNLSDATFRSSSVAAIGVAAHECGHAIQDAESYAPLKIRGAIVPVVNFGATISWPLILIGIVLGGSHTLIMLGVLLFSLTVIFQLVTLPVEFNASSRALKILGNSHILYDDEISGARKVLTAAALTYVAAAASSILQLLRLLLLFGGRRDD
;
A
#
# COMPACT_ATOMS: atom_id res chain seq x y z
N MET A 1 -6.67 -49.33 32.33
CA MET A 1 -6.26 -48.04 32.87
C MET A 1 -6.14 -47.08 31.70
N TYR A 2 -7.19 -46.29 31.41
CA TYR A 2 -7.25 -45.39 30.25
C TYR A 2 -6.53 -44.09 30.63
N TYR A 3 -5.41 -43.81 30.01
CA TYR A 3 -4.80 -42.48 30.04
C TYR A 3 -5.55 -41.60 29.03
N GLY A 4 -6.46 -40.79 29.53
CA GLY A 4 -7.06 -39.68 28.77
C GLY A 4 -6.01 -38.61 28.55
N GLY A 5 -5.47 -38.56 27.33
CA GLY A 5 -4.60 -37.46 26.89
C GLY A 5 -5.43 -36.19 26.84
N TYR A 6 -5.19 -35.23 27.73
CA TYR A 6 -5.64 -33.86 27.60
C TYR A 6 -4.97 -33.28 26.36
N TYR A 7 -5.71 -33.17 25.26
CA TYR A 7 -5.35 -32.25 24.17
C TYR A 7 -5.51 -30.82 24.67
N GLY A 8 -4.52 -30.36 25.43
CA GLY A 8 -4.35 -28.95 25.70
C GLY A 8 -4.12 -28.29 24.35
N MET A 9 -5.02 -27.42 23.96
CA MET A 9 -4.84 -26.55 22.80
C MET A 9 -3.62 -25.66 23.14
N TYR A 10 -2.43 -26.08 22.69
CA TYR A 10 -1.20 -25.33 22.91
C TYR A 10 -1.34 -24.02 22.12
N TRP A 11 -1.63 -22.95 22.83
CA TRP A 11 -1.57 -21.60 22.27
C TRP A 11 -0.13 -21.32 21.86
N ASP A 12 0.11 -21.28 20.56
CA ASP A 12 1.40 -20.89 20.01
C ASP A 12 1.61 -19.37 20.31
N PRO A 13 2.58 -19.01 21.17
CA PRO A 13 2.78 -17.63 21.57
C PRO A 13 3.18 -16.72 20.40
N THR A 14 3.66 -17.27 19.28
CA THR A 14 4.01 -16.49 18.10
C THR A 14 2.81 -15.88 17.39
N TYR A 15 1.56 -16.32 17.69
CA TYR A 15 0.35 -15.66 17.22
C TYR A 15 0.25 -14.20 17.66
N ILE A 16 0.94 -13.82 18.76
CA ILE A 16 0.98 -12.41 19.18
C ILE A 16 1.56 -11.50 18.07
N LEU A 17 2.51 -11.98 17.27
CA LEU A 17 3.09 -11.22 16.16
C LEU A 17 2.03 -10.92 15.08
N VAL A 18 1.16 -11.89 14.78
CA VAL A 18 0.06 -11.71 13.83
C VAL A 18 -0.96 -10.71 14.36
N LEU A 19 -1.32 -10.82 15.65
CA LEU A 19 -2.25 -9.90 16.30
C LEU A 19 -1.72 -8.47 16.31
N ILE A 20 -0.44 -8.28 16.62
CA ILE A 20 0.21 -6.95 16.56
C ILE A 20 0.13 -6.40 15.13
N GLY A 21 0.51 -7.18 14.12
CA GLY A 21 0.43 -6.78 12.71
C GLY A 21 -1.00 -6.39 12.28
N MET A 22 -1.98 -7.20 12.69
CA MET A 22 -3.40 -6.91 12.41
C MET A 22 -3.86 -5.60 13.08
N VAL A 23 -3.54 -5.40 14.35
CA VAL A 23 -3.91 -4.17 15.08
C VAL A 23 -3.27 -2.93 14.42
N ILE A 24 -2.00 -3.00 14.05
CA ILE A 24 -1.31 -1.90 13.36
C ILE A 24 -2.02 -1.57 12.04
N CYS A 25 -2.38 -2.57 11.23
CA CYS A 25 -3.10 -2.36 9.97
C CYS A 25 -4.51 -1.78 10.19
N LEU A 26 -5.25 -2.25 11.19
CA LEU A 26 -6.57 -1.73 11.53
C LEU A 26 -6.51 -0.26 11.99
N LEU A 27 -5.54 0.09 12.83
CA LEU A 27 -5.33 1.47 13.29
C LEU A 27 -4.94 2.39 12.13
N ALA A 28 -4.04 1.96 11.24
CA ALA A 28 -3.66 2.72 10.06
C ALA A 28 -4.86 2.94 9.13
N SER A 29 -5.65 1.90 8.85
CA SER A 29 -6.86 1.99 8.02
C SER A 29 -7.93 2.91 8.63
N ALA A 30 -8.17 2.82 9.94
CA ALA A 30 -9.10 3.71 10.64
C ALA A 30 -8.63 5.17 10.56
N ARG A 31 -7.31 5.41 10.71
CA ARG A 31 -6.72 6.74 10.61
C ARG A 31 -6.88 7.34 9.22
N VAL A 32 -6.65 6.59 8.16
CA VAL A 32 -6.89 7.07 6.78
C VAL A 32 -8.35 7.49 6.61
N LYS A 33 -9.28 6.60 6.92
CA LYS A 33 -10.72 6.86 6.77
C LYS A 33 -11.16 8.10 7.54
N SER A 34 -10.75 8.23 8.80
CA SER A 34 -11.11 9.37 9.64
C SER A 34 -10.47 10.68 9.16
N THR A 35 -9.20 10.62 8.74
CA THR A 35 -8.48 11.81 8.23
C THR A 35 -9.07 12.25 6.89
N TYR A 36 -9.29 11.32 5.97
CA TYR A 36 -9.95 11.62 4.69
C TYR A 36 -11.33 12.23 4.93
N ALA A 37 -12.19 11.60 5.72
CA ALA A 37 -13.53 12.12 6.02
C ALA A 37 -13.52 13.53 6.63
N LYS A 38 -12.53 13.83 7.47
CA LYS A 38 -12.35 15.17 8.04
C LYS A 38 -12.06 16.21 6.94
N PHE A 39 -11.06 15.98 6.10
CA PHE A 39 -10.61 16.95 5.09
C PHE A 39 -11.42 16.90 3.80
N ASN A 40 -12.25 15.87 3.59
CA ASN A 40 -13.25 15.83 2.53
C ASN A 40 -14.41 16.80 2.75
N ARG A 41 -14.58 17.31 3.97
CA ARG A 41 -15.55 18.37 4.31
C ARG A 41 -14.98 19.78 4.13
N VAL A 42 -13.69 19.90 3.93
CA VAL A 42 -12.99 21.18 3.74
C VAL A 42 -12.87 21.44 2.25
N ARG A 43 -13.65 22.39 1.74
CA ARG A 43 -13.56 22.84 0.34
C ARG A 43 -12.28 23.66 0.14
N SER A 44 -11.62 23.45 -0.98
CA SER A 44 -10.46 24.26 -1.38
C SER A 44 -10.89 25.67 -1.76
N HIS A 45 -10.09 26.65 -1.42
CA HIS A 45 -10.31 28.04 -1.78
C HIS A 45 -10.27 28.26 -3.30
N SER A 46 -9.48 27.46 -4.03
CA SER A 46 -9.42 27.50 -5.49
C SER A 46 -10.75 27.10 -6.15
N GLY A 47 -11.59 26.32 -5.46
CA GLY A 47 -12.88 25.85 -5.95
C GLY A 47 -12.82 24.83 -7.09
N ILE A 48 -11.62 24.51 -7.62
CA ILE A 48 -11.46 23.53 -8.70
C ILE A 48 -11.71 22.11 -8.21
N THR A 49 -12.18 21.25 -9.10
CA THR A 49 -12.34 19.84 -8.82
C THR A 49 -10.98 19.11 -8.78
N ALA A 50 -10.94 17.92 -8.16
CA ALA A 50 -9.74 17.11 -8.14
C ALA A 50 -9.31 16.65 -9.55
N ALA A 51 -10.27 16.43 -10.47
CA ALA A 51 -9.96 16.14 -11.88
C ALA A 51 -9.30 17.33 -12.59
N GLU A 52 -9.82 18.57 -12.41
CA GLU A 52 -9.21 19.78 -12.94
C GLU A 52 -7.84 20.08 -12.32
N ALA A 53 -7.67 19.78 -11.02
CA ALA A 53 -6.39 19.88 -10.34
C ALA A 53 -5.38 18.89 -10.94
N ALA A 54 -5.78 17.63 -11.17
CA ALA A 54 -4.96 16.62 -11.80
C ALA A 54 -4.51 17.03 -13.20
N GLU A 55 -5.42 17.55 -14.02
CA GLU A 55 -5.10 18.04 -15.36
C GLU A 55 -4.05 19.17 -15.32
N LYS A 56 -4.25 20.15 -14.44
CA LYS A 56 -3.28 21.25 -14.24
C LYS A 56 -1.90 20.74 -13.81
N ILE A 57 -1.87 19.73 -12.91
CA ILE A 57 -0.61 19.15 -12.42
C ILE A 57 0.10 18.41 -13.55
N LEU A 58 -0.60 17.56 -14.30
CA LEU A 58 -0.02 16.79 -15.41
C LEU A 58 0.49 17.71 -16.51
N HIS A 59 -0.32 18.68 -16.94
CA HIS A 59 0.09 19.65 -17.97
C HIS A 59 1.25 20.53 -17.50
N GLY A 60 1.26 20.95 -16.23
CA GLY A 60 2.37 21.67 -15.62
C GLY A 60 3.69 20.86 -15.55
N ALA A 61 3.59 19.54 -15.55
CA ALA A 61 4.72 18.63 -15.64
C ALA A 61 5.08 18.24 -17.10
N GLY A 62 4.41 18.80 -18.10
CA GLY A 62 4.61 18.47 -19.53
C GLY A 62 4.03 17.12 -19.95
N ILE A 63 3.10 16.57 -19.18
CA ILE A 63 2.46 15.28 -19.44
C ILE A 63 1.07 15.54 -20.02
N TYR A 64 0.88 15.24 -21.32
CA TYR A 64 -0.36 15.51 -22.07
C TYR A 64 -1.04 14.23 -22.56
N ASP A 65 -0.41 13.07 -22.38
CA ASP A 65 -0.80 11.77 -22.90
C ASP A 65 -1.34 10.83 -21.80
N VAL A 66 -1.66 11.37 -20.63
CA VAL A 66 -2.34 10.66 -19.54
C VAL A 66 -3.81 11.05 -19.54
N GLU A 67 -4.69 10.07 -19.79
CA GLU A 67 -6.15 10.26 -19.70
C GLU A 67 -6.60 10.29 -18.24
N ILE A 68 -7.45 11.26 -17.87
CA ILE A 68 -8.09 11.30 -16.54
C ILE A 68 -9.47 10.66 -16.66
N ARG A 69 -9.68 9.56 -15.95
CA ARG A 69 -10.91 8.75 -16.04
C ARG A 69 -11.63 8.69 -14.71
N HIS A 70 -12.95 8.85 -14.75
CA HIS A 70 -13.81 8.58 -13.60
C HIS A 70 -14.07 7.07 -13.48
N ILE A 71 -13.91 6.54 -12.28
CA ILE A 71 -14.22 5.15 -11.94
C ILE A 71 -15.13 5.05 -10.72
N SER A 72 -15.92 4.00 -10.65
CA SER A 72 -16.79 3.75 -9.49
C SER A 72 -15.99 3.36 -8.24
N GLY A 73 -16.52 3.75 -7.08
CA GLY A 73 -15.97 3.38 -5.77
C GLY A 73 -15.47 4.56 -4.95
N ASP A 74 -15.04 4.25 -3.72
CA ASP A 74 -14.49 5.22 -2.78
C ASP A 74 -13.03 4.89 -2.51
N LEU A 75 -12.13 5.85 -2.68
CA LEU A 75 -10.68 5.69 -2.46
C LEU A 75 -10.06 4.55 -3.30
N THR A 76 -10.58 4.36 -4.51
CA THR A 76 -10.04 3.42 -5.52
C THR A 76 -9.18 4.12 -6.54
N ASP A 77 -8.79 5.36 -6.25
CA ASP A 77 -7.95 6.19 -7.09
C ASP A 77 -6.61 5.50 -7.37
N ASN A 78 -6.14 5.56 -8.62
CA ASN A 78 -4.87 4.99 -9.01
C ASN A 78 -4.36 5.50 -10.35
N TYR A 79 -3.05 5.55 -10.54
CA TYR A 79 -2.41 5.71 -11.83
C TYR A 79 -2.08 4.34 -12.44
N ASP A 80 -2.51 4.11 -13.68
CA ASP A 80 -2.16 2.92 -14.48
C ASP A 80 -1.09 3.29 -15.52
N PRO A 81 0.18 2.91 -15.28
CA PRO A 81 1.27 3.22 -16.20
C PRO A 81 1.18 2.45 -17.53
N SER A 82 0.53 1.28 -17.54
CA SER A 82 0.42 0.46 -18.74
C SER A 82 -0.52 1.07 -19.78
N ASN A 83 -1.62 1.67 -19.33
CA ASN A 83 -2.61 2.32 -20.16
C ASN A 83 -2.47 3.84 -20.18
N ARG A 84 -1.57 4.42 -19.38
CA ARG A 84 -1.39 5.85 -19.17
C ARG A 84 -2.70 6.54 -18.77
N VAL A 85 -3.36 5.98 -17.76
CA VAL A 85 -4.66 6.45 -17.26
C VAL A 85 -4.56 6.77 -15.79
N LEU A 86 -5.04 7.96 -15.42
CA LEU A 86 -5.23 8.38 -14.03
C LEU A 86 -6.70 8.19 -13.68
N ASN A 87 -6.97 7.13 -12.92
CA ASN A 87 -8.32 6.78 -12.48
C ASN A 87 -8.65 7.52 -11.19
N LEU A 88 -9.76 8.25 -11.18
CA LEU A 88 -10.28 8.96 -10.01
C LEU A 88 -11.66 8.42 -9.63
N SER A 89 -11.83 8.07 -8.36
CA SER A 89 -13.05 7.47 -7.79
C SER A 89 -14.20 8.46 -7.69
N ASP A 90 -15.42 7.95 -7.41
CA ASP A 90 -16.61 8.77 -7.15
C ASP A 90 -16.39 9.82 -6.05
N ALA A 91 -15.65 9.45 -5.01
CA ALA A 91 -15.33 10.35 -3.89
C ALA A 91 -14.37 11.48 -4.28
N THR A 92 -13.59 11.31 -5.35
CA THR A 92 -12.50 12.20 -5.73
C THR A 92 -12.83 13.03 -6.97
N PHE A 93 -13.27 12.41 -8.07
CA PHE A 93 -13.28 13.00 -9.40
C PHE A 93 -13.93 14.40 -9.48
N ARG A 94 -15.13 14.56 -8.93
CA ARG A 94 -15.89 15.84 -8.95
C ARG A 94 -15.77 16.64 -7.67
N SER A 95 -15.00 16.17 -6.70
CA SER A 95 -14.86 16.82 -5.40
C SER A 95 -13.85 17.98 -5.50
N SER A 96 -14.19 19.10 -4.88
CA SER A 96 -13.27 20.24 -4.69
C SER A 96 -12.70 20.28 -3.27
N SER A 97 -12.72 19.15 -2.55
CA SER A 97 -12.20 19.07 -1.18
C SER A 97 -10.68 18.99 -1.15
N VAL A 98 -10.08 19.49 -0.07
CA VAL A 98 -8.64 19.39 0.19
C VAL A 98 -8.17 17.93 0.16
N ALA A 99 -8.98 16.98 0.67
CA ALA A 99 -8.64 15.57 0.65
C ALA A 99 -8.63 15.01 -0.78
N ALA A 100 -9.65 15.28 -1.58
CA ALA A 100 -9.76 14.78 -2.94
C ALA A 100 -8.66 15.34 -3.85
N ILE A 101 -8.40 16.64 -3.76
CA ILE A 101 -7.30 17.30 -4.49
C ILE A 101 -5.94 16.70 -4.08
N GLY A 102 -5.75 16.45 -2.78
CA GLY A 102 -4.54 15.79 -2.27
C GLY A 102 -4.33 14.38 -2.84
N VAL A 103 -5.40 13.56 -2.90
CA VAL A 103 -5.36 12.21 -3.48
C VAL A 103 -5.08 12.28 -4.98
N ALA A 104 -5.80 13.10 -5.73
CA ALA A 104 -5.55 13.24 -7.17
C ALA A 104 -4.12 13.71 -7.48
N ALA A 105 -3.58 14.64 -6.68
CA ALA A 105 -2.20 15.08 -6.81
C ALA A 105 -1.20 13.95 -6.50
N HIS A 106 -1.51 13.05 -5.56
CA HIS A 106 -0.69 11.87 -5.27
C HIS A 106 -0.61 10.94 -6.49
N GLU A 107 -1.74 10.66 -7.13
CA GLU A 107 -1.78 9.84 -8.35
C GLU A 107 -1.03 10.51 -9.51
N CYS A 108 -1.14 11.85 -9.63
CA CYS A 108 -0.27 12.61 -10.54
C CYS A 108 1.22 12.46 -10.19
N GLY A 109 1.55 12.35 -8.89
CA GLY A 109 2.91 12.06 -8.43
C GLY A 109 3.45 10.75 -9.01
N HIS A 110 2.63 9.70 -9.12
CA HIS A 110 3.00 8.45 -9.79
C HIS A 110 3.16 8.60 -11.30
N ALA A 111 2.30 9.38 -11.95
CA ALA A 111 2.43 9.67 -13.38
C ALA A 111 3.75 10.43 -13.68
N ILE A 112 4.13 11.37 -12.83
CA ILE A 112 5.40 12.10 -12.94
C ILE A 112 6.59 11.17 -12.68
N GLN A 113 6.51 10.28 -11.68
CA GLN A 113 7.54 9.25 -11.45
C GLN A 113 7.75 8.38 -12.68
N ASP A 114 6.67 7.96 -13.34
CA ASP A 114 6.72 7.15 -14.55
C ASP A 114 7.38 7.92 -15.70
N ALA A 115 6.93 9.15 -15.98
CA ALA A 115 7.49 10.03 -16.99
C ALA A 115 8.98 10.30 -16.79
N GLU A 116 9.43 10.49 -15.54
CA GLU A 116 10.84 10.70 -15.18
C GLU A 116 11.64 9.39 -15.08
N SER A 117 11.01 8.25 -15.32
CA SER A 117 11.68 6.93 -15.20
C SER A 117 12.26 6.67 -13.79
N TYR A 118 11.52 7.05 -12.75
CA TYR A 118 11.95 6.87 -11.35
C TYR A 118 12.26 5.41 -11.02
N ALA A 119 13.53 5.12 -10.72
CA ALA A 119 14.04 3.76 -10.59
C ALA A 119 13.24 2.88 -9.60
N PRO A 120 12.86 3.33 -8.38
CA PRO A 120 12.07 2.51 -7.47
C PRO A 120 10.69 2.11 -8.04
N LEU A 121 10.02 2.98 -8.81
CA LEU A 121 8.75 2.65 -9.46
C LEU A 121 8.94 1.56 -10.52
N LYS A 122 10.01 1.65 -11.33
CA LYS A 122 10.35 0.63 -12.33
C LYS A 122 10.67 -0.72 -11.70
N ILE A 123 11.47 -0.72 -10.62
CA ILE A 123 11.79 -1.93 -9.87
C ILE A 123 10.49 -2.54 -9.31
N ARG A 124 9.63 -1.72 -8.66
CA ARG A 124 8.32 -2.18 -8.18
C ARG A 124 7.53 -2.86 -9.29
N GLY A 125 7.38 -2.22 -10.45
CA GLY A 125 6.65 -2.78 -11.60
C GLY A 125 7.25 -4.10 -12.10
N ALA A 126 8.58 -4.19 -12.20
CA ALA A 126 9.26 -5.38 -12.68
C ALA A 126 9.13 -6.60 -11.75
N ILE A 127 9.07 -6.39 -10.43
CA ILE A 127 8.97 -7.49 -9.46
C ILE A 127 7.52 -7.96 -9.21
N VAL A 128 6.49 -7.19 -9.58
CA VAL A 128 5.07 -7.53 -9.35
C VAL A 128 4.70 -8.95 -9.83
N PRO A 129 5.03 -9.39 -11.07
CA PRO A 129 4.66 -10.74 -11.50
C PRO A 129 5.28 -11.85 -10.64
N VAL A 130 6.55 -11.68 -10.25
CA VAL A 130 7.30 -12.63 -9.43
C VAL A 130 6.72 -12.68 -8.02
N VAL A 131 6.41 -11.53 -7.45
CA VAL A 131 5.80 -11.43 -6.11
C VAL A 131 4.40 -12.04 -6.09
N ASN A 132 3.57 -11.77 -7.09
CA ASN A 132 2.22 -12.33 -7.19
C ASN A 132 2.26 -13.86 -7.29
N PHE A 133 3.16 -14.40 -8.12
CA PHE A 133 3.38 -15.84 -8.18
C PHE A 133 3.83 -16.40 -6.83
N GLY A 134 4.86 -15.80 -6.22
CA GLY A 134 5.38 -16.22 -4.93
C GLY A 134 4.33 -16.16 -3.82
N ALA A 135 3.57 -15.07 -3.72
CA ALA A 135 2.51 -14.90 -2.73
C ALA A 135 1.40 -15.96 -2.87
N THR A 136 1.00 -16.26 -4.12
CA THR A 136 -0.03 -17.26 -4.41
C THR A 136 0.41 -18.67 -4.03
N ILE A 137 1.68 -19.04 -4.28
CA ILE A 137 2.20 -20.40 -4.08
C ILE A 137 2.73 -20.62 -2.65
N SER A 138 3.16 -19.56 -1.95
CA SER A 138 3.82 -19.69 -0.64
C SER A 138 2.98 -20.44 0.39
N TRP A 139 1.72 -20.03 0.59
CA TRP A 139 0.84 -20.65 1.57
C TRP A 139 0.45 -22.09 1.24
N PRO A 140 0.06 -22.45 0.00
CA PRO A 140 -0.11 -23.84 -0.41
C PRO A 140 1.11 -24.71 -0.13
N LEU A 141 2.33 -24.25 -0.44
CA LEU A 141 3.55 -25.02 -0.16
C LEU A 141 3.78 -25.25 1.33
N ILE A 142 3.60 -24.22 2.16
CA ILE A 142 3.72 -24.36 3.62
C ILE A 142 2.71 -25.40 4.13
N LEU A 143 1.44 -25.29 3.72
CA LEU A 143 0.38 -26.19 4.15
C LEU A 143 0.64 -27.64 3.71
N ILE A 144 1.01 -27.85 2.43
CA ILE A 144 1.37 -29.19 1.92
C ILE A 144 2.58 -29.74 2.68
N GLY A 145 3.60 -28.92 2.93
CA GLY A 145 4.76 -29.32 3.71
C GLY A 145 4.40 -29.80 5.12
N ILE A 146 3.44 -29.14 5.80
CA ILE A 146 2.94 -29.55 7.12
C ILE A 146 2.19 -30.87 7.03
N VAL A 147 1.26 -31.02 6.06
CA VAL A 147 0.43 -32.22 5.88
C VAL A 147 1.25 -33.44 5.51
N LEU A 148 2.31 -33.27 4.72
CA LEU A 148 3.24 -34.34 4.32
C LEU A 148 4.26 -34.71 5.41
N GLY A 149 3.87 -34.63 6.67
CA GLY A 149 4.72 -35.02 7.81
C GLY A 149 5.73 -33.99 8.25
N GLY A 150 5.56 -32.73 7.86
CA GLY A 150 6.45 -31.64 8.25
C GLY A 150 7.68 -31.52 7.36
N SER A 151 7.53 -31.75 6.05
CA SER A 151 8.62 -31.60 5.09
C SER A 151 9.26 -30.21 5.18
N HIS A 152 10.46 -30.15 5.76
CA HIS A 152 11.21 -28.91 5.97
C HIS A 152 11.50 -28.20 4.64
N THR A 153 11.84 -28.93 3.60
CA THR A 153 12.13 -28.38 2.28
C THR A 153 10.95 -27.62 1.68
N LEU A 154 9.73 -28.22 1.72
CA LEU A 154 8.54 -27.55 1.19
C LEU A 154 8.14 -26.32 2.00
N ILE A 155 8.23 -26.44 3.33
CA ILE A 155 7.92 -25.33 4.23
C ILE A 155 8.89 -24.17 3.99
N MET A 156 10.20 -24.43 3.95
CA MET A 156 11.21 -23.40 3.75
C MET A 156 11.14 -22.76 2.36
N LEU A 157 10.79 -23.52 1.33
CA LEU A 157 10.52 -22.98 -0.01
C LEU A 157 9.31 -22.01 0.03
N GLY A 158 8.25 -22.38 0.73
CA GLY A 158 7.10 -21.50 0.92
C GLY A 158 7.46 -20.23 1.71
N VAL A 159 8.28 -20.32 2.76
CA VAL A 159 8.79 -19.17 3.52
C VAL A 159 9.65 -18.26 2.65
N LEU A 160 10.52 -18.85 1.81
CA LEU A 160 11.34 -18.09 0.85
C LEU A 160 10.45 -17.32 -0.14
N LEU A 161 9.41 -17.96 -0.69
CA LEU A 161 8.46 -17.29 -1.59
C LEU A 161 7.67 -16.20 -0.87
N PHE A 162 7.29 -16.41 0.38
CA PHE A 162 6.65 -15.38 1.19
C PHE A 162 7.55 -14.16 1.42
N SER A 163 8.88 -14.36 1.54
CA SER A 163 9.81 -13.23 1.73
C SER A 163 9.80 -12.23 0.59
N LEU A 164 9.40 -12.65 -0.62
CA LEU A 164 9.20 -11.73 -1.76
C LEU A 164 8.12 -10.69 -1.48
N THR A 165 7.09 -11.04 -0.71
CA THR A 165 6.06 -10.09 -0.27
C THR A 165 6.66 -8.99 0.62
N VAL A 166 7.56 -9.36 1.54
CA VAL A 166 8.25 -8.38 2.39
C VAL A 166 9.12 -7.44 1.55
N ILE A 167 9.89 -8.00 0.61
CA ILE A 167 10.72 -7.21 -0.32
C ILE A 167 9.85 -6.23 -1.10
N PHE A 168 8.71 -6.69 -1.63
CA PHE A 168 7.77 -5.82 -2.36
C PHE A 168 7.26 -4.67 -1.51
N GLN A 169 6.86 -4.93 -0.26
CA GLN A 169 6.41 -3.87 0.64
C GLN A 169 7.52 -2.83 0.88
N LEU A 170 8.76 -3.28 1.12
CA LEU A 170 9.91 -2.38 1.34
C LEU A 170 10.25 -1.55 0.10
N VAL A 171 10.18 -2.13 -1.11
CA VAL A 171 10.40 -1.40 -2.38
C VAL A 171 9.27 -0.41 -2.65
N THR A 172 8.05 -0.69 -2.19
CA THR A 172 6.88 0.17 -2.37
C THR A 172 6.98 1.45 -1.52
N LEU A 173 7.54 1.39 -0.31
CA LEU A 173 7.62 2.55 0.60
C LEU A 173 8.27 3.80 -0.04
N PRO A 174 9.47 3.74 -0.63
CA PRO A 174 10.07 4.93 -1.25
C PRO A 174 9.26 5.48 -2.43
N VAL A 175 8.53 4.62 -3.15
CA VAL A 175 7.64 5.04 -4.25
C VAL A 175 6.51 5.91 -3.70
N GLU A 176 5.81 5.44 -2.67
CA GLU A 176 4.65 6.12 -2.07
C GLU A 176 5.04 7.42 -1.36
N PHE A 177 6.14 7.40 -0.59
CA PHE A 177 6.64 8.61 0.06
C PHE A 177 7.08 9.67 -0.96
N ASN A 178 7.74 9.27 -2.04
CA ASN A 178 8.17 10.18 -3.08
C ASN A 178 6.99 10.76 -3.86
N ALA A 179 5.96 9.96 -4.22
CA ALA A 179 4.74 10.44 -4.86
C ALA A 179 4.01 11.49 -3.99
N SER A 180 3.83 11.19 -2.69
CA SER A 180 3.23 12.13 -1.73
C SER A 180 4.04 13.42 -1.58
N SER A 181 5.37 13.33 -1.55
CA SER A 181 6.25 14.51 -1.45
C SER A 181 6.14 15.40 -2.70
N ARG A 182 6.11 14.79 -3.90
CA ARG A 182 5.90 15.49 -5.17
C ARG A 182 4.55 16.20 -5.18
N ALA A 183 3.48 15.48 -4.82
CA ALA A 183 2.13 16.02 -4.72
C ALA A 183 2.09 17.30 -3.87
N LEU A 184 2.59 17.24 -2.64
CA LEU A 184 2.59 18.39 -1.73
C LEU A 184 3.41 19.58 -2.25
N LYS A 185 4.56 19.32 -2.87
CA LYS A 185 5.38 20.35 -3.51
C LYS A 185 4.63 21.05 -4.64
N ILE A 186 4.00 20.28 -5.53
CA ILE A 186 3.31 20.82 -6.69
C ILE A 186 2.08 21.60 -6.25
N LEU A 187 1.28 21.06 -5.34
CA LEU A 187 0.08 21.74 -4.83
C LEU A 187 0.39 23.13 -4.25
N GLY A 188 1.50 23.26 -3.50
CA GLY A 188 1.94 24.55 -2.96
C GLY A 188 2.50 25.48 -4.03
N ASN A 189 3.40 24.99 -4.89
CA ASN A 189 4.06 25.82 -5.89
C ASN A 189 3.11 26.35 -6.99
N SER A 190 2.07 25.58 -7.32
CA SER A 190 1.06 25.94 -8.32
C SER A 190 -0.14 26.72 -7.75
N HIS A 191 -0.14 26.99 -6.44
CA HIS A 191 -1.26 27.62 -5.73
C HIS A 191 -2.62 26.95 -5.95
N ILE A 192 -2.60 25.63 -6.21
CA ILE A 192 -3.83 24.79 -6.28
C ILE A 192 -4.45 24.68 -4.90
N LEU A 193 -3.60 24.51 -3.87
CA LEU A 193 -3.97 24.62 -2.46
C LEU A 193 -3.13 25.71 -1.79
N TYR A 194 -3.73 26.47 -0.88
CA TYR A 194 -3.05 27.47 -0.07
C TYR A 194 -2.39 26.85 1.17
N ASP A 195 -1.53 27.62 1.87
CA ASP A 195 -0.68 27.08 2.95
C ASP A 195 -1.44 26.37 4.08
N ASP A 196 -2.60 26.88 4.48
CA ASP A 196 -3.47 26.28 5.47
C ASP A 196 -4.06 24.94 4.97
N GLU A 197 -4.41 24.85 3.69
CA GLU A 197 -4.95 23.66 3.03
C GLU A 197 -3.89 22.58 2.80
N ILE A 198 -2.64 22.99 2.46
CA ILE A 198 -1.49 22.08 2.31
C ILE A 198 -1.27 21.25 3.59
N SER A 199 -1.45 21.86 4.76
CA SER A 199 -1.40 21.14 6.03
C SER A 199 -2.45 20.02 6.10
N GLY A 200 -3.66 20.26 5.57
CA GLY A 200 -4.73 19.29 5.46
C GLY A 200 -4.38 18.13 4.50
N ALA A 201 -3.97 18.46 3.27
CA ALA A 201 -3.53 17.50 2.27
C ALA A 201 -2.37 16.64 2.79
N ARG A 202 -1.38 17.24 3.46
CA ARG A 202 -0.26 16.53 4.11
C ARG A 202 -0.75 15.51 5.13
N LYS A 203 -1.73 15.84 5.96
CA LYS A 203 -2.29 14.90 6.95
C LYS A 203 -2.97 13.72 6.27
N VAL A 204 -3.71 13.94 5.17
CA VAL A 204 -4.34 12.88 4.39
C VAL A 204 -3.28 11.96 3.78
N LEU A 205 -2.31 12.51 3.07
CA LEU A 205 -1.26 11.72 2.41
C LEU A 205 -0.34 11.01 3.42
N THR A 206 -0.03 11.63 4.56
CA THR A 206 0.71 10.95 5.63
C THR A 206 -0.09 9.79 6.22
N ALA A 207 -1.39 9.96 6.42
CA ALA A 207 -2.23 8.86 6.91
C ALA A 207 -2.28 7.71 5.90
N ALA A 208 -2.37 8.01 4.60
CA ALA A 208 -2.31 7.00 3.54
C ALA A 208 -0.93 6.30 3.53
N ALA A 209 0.17 7.03 3.58
CA ALA A 209 1.53 6.46 3.62
C ALA A 209 1.75 5.52 4.81
N LEU A 210 1.14 5.79 5.97
CA LEU A 210 1.20 4.92 7.15
C LEU A 210 0.56 3.55 6.92
N THR A 211 -0.36 3.38 5.96
CA THR A 211 -0.92 2.06 5.63
C THR A 211 0.13 1.17 4.95
N TYR A 212 1.00 1.73 4.13
CA TYR A 212 2.11 0.99 3.52
C TYR A 212 3.16 0.60 4.57
N VAL A 213 3.45 1.49 5.54
CA VAL A 213 4.31 1.17 6.68
C VAL A 213 3.70 0.05 7.53
N ALA A 214 2.40 0.10 7.79
CA ALA A 214 1.68 -0.93 8.53
C ALA A 214 1.71 -2.28 7.80
N ALA A 215 1.51 -2.29 6.48
CA ALA A 215 1.58 -3.51 5.66
C ALA A 215 2.99 -4.10 5.66
N ALA A 216 4.03 -3.28 5.52
CA ALA A 216 5.43 -3.72 5.62
C ALA A 216 5.74 -4.32 7.01
N ALA A 217 5.36 -3.63 8.08
CA ALA A 217 5.55 -4.13 9.45
C ALA A 217 4.81 -5.46 9.67
N SER A 218 3.56 -5.56 9.23
CA SER A 218 2.76 -6.79 9.36
C SER A 218 3.38 -7.96 8.59
N SER A 219 3.87 -7.73 7.37
CA SER A 219 4.53 -8.78 6.57
C SER A 219 5.85 -9.22 7.18
N ILE A 220 6.63 -8.32 7.77
CA ILE A 220 7.86 -8.63 8.51
C ILE A 220 7.54 -9.48 9.75
N LEU A 221 6.53 -9.10 10.54
CA LEU A 221 6.11 -9.87 11.72
C LEU A 221 5.64 -11.27 11.34
N GLN A 222 4.90 -11.41 10.24
CA GLN A 222 4.48 -12.70 9.73
C GLN A 222 5.65 -13.56 9.25
N LEU A 223 6.62 -12.97 8.53
CA LEU A 223 7.85 -13.66 8.13
C LEU A 223 8.65 -14.13 9.34
N LEU A 224 8.82 -13.26 10.34
CA LEU A 224 9.49 -13.60 11.59
C LEU A 224 8.80 -14.79 12.28
N ARG A 225 7.47 -14.77 12.35
CA ARG A 225 6.70 -15.90 12.90
C ARG A 225 7.00 -17.21 12.16
N LEU A 226 6.97 -17.20 10.83
CA LEU A 226 7.26 -18.39 10.02
C LEU A 226 8.68 -18.91 10.28
N LEU A 227 9.66 -18.02 10.40
CA LEU A 227 11.05 -18.38 10.71
C LEU A 227 11.18 -18.94 12.13
N LEU A 228 10.47 -18.40 13.12
CA LEU A 228 10.48 -18.92 14.48
C LEU A 228 9.84 -20.31 14.58
N LEU A 229 8.80 -20.57 13.81
CA LEU A 229 8.10 -21.88 13.82
C LEU A 229 8.87 -22.98 13.08
N PHE A 230 9.51 -22.63 11.98
CA PHE A 230 10.03 -23.63 11.04
C PHE A 230 11.55 -23.51 10.78
N GLY A 231 12.17 -22.39 11.08
CA GLY A 231 13.57 -22.13 10.76
C GLY A 231 14.58 -22.93 11.60
N GLY A 232 14.16 -23.51 12.75
CA GLY A 232 15.03 -24.30 13.63
C GLY A 232 15.01 -25.81 13.40
N ARG A 233 14.12 -26.33 12.56
CA ARG A 233 14.07 -27.77 12.23
C ARG A 233 15.08 -28.06 11.12
N ARG A 234 16.20 -28.63 11.49
CA ARG A 234 17.03 -29.40 10.57
C ARG A 234 16.47 -30.83 10.56
N ASP A 235 16.20 -31.38 9.38
CA ASP A 235 16.00 -32.81 9.19
C ASP A 235 17.37 -33.47 9.46
N ASP A 236 17.56 -34.08 10.65
CA ASP A 236 18.63 -35.02 10.94
C ASP A 236 18.19 -36.40 10.44
#